data_63e308483076c8e3adf05061f48b9956
#
_entry.id   63e308483076c8e3adf05061f48b9956
#
_cell.length_a   1.000
_cell.length_b   1.000
_cell.length_c   1.000
_cell.angle_alpha   90.00
_cell.angle_beta   90.00
_cell.angle_gamma   90.00
#
_symmetry.space_group_name_H-M   'P 1'
#
loop_
_entity.id
_entity.type
_entity.pdbx_description
1 polymer ?
#
loop_
_entity_poly.entity_id
_entity_poly.type
_entity_poly.pdbx_seq_one_letter_code
_entity_poly.pdbx_strand_id
1 'polypeptide(L)'
;TTPAPIVEAGIEALKQGKTHYTPALGLPELRQKIADFYRTRYGVDVSASRIAITPGASGALLLLMAARLEAGDELLMADPGYPCNRHFARVFEAQGRLIATTADSGFQLTPEHIEKNWTEGASKAVLMASPANPTGAMISHEVLEKIAQVTADQGGELWVDEIYHGLTYHDASDSRFAGQ
;
A
#
# COMPACT_ATOMS: atom_id res chain seq x y z
N THR A 1 18.03 11.66 10.71
CA THR A 1 17.56 11.88 12.11
C THR A 1 16.11 12.32 12.10
N THR A 2 15.35 11.91 13.11
CA THR A 2 13.95 12.35 13.27
C THR A 2 13.89 13.88 13.38
N PRO A 3 12.99 14.55 12.68
CA PRO A 3 12.83 16.01 12.76
C PRO A 3 12.53 16.49 14.19
N ALA A 4 13.10 17.63 14.58
CA ALA A 4 12.99 18.16 15.94
C ALA A 4 11.54 18.28 16.45
N PRO A 5 10.56 18.77 15.67
CA PRO A 5 9.17 18.85 16.13
C PRO A 5 8.56 17.48 16.52
N ILE A 6 8.97 16.40 15.84
CA ILE A 6 8.49 15.04 16.15
C ILE A 6 9.12 14.56 17.45
N VAL A 7 10.42 14.81 17.63
CA VAL A 7 11.14 14.48 18.88
C VAL A 7 10.51 15.18 20.07
N GLU A 8 10.28 16.50 19.95
CA GLU A 8 9.69 17.34 20.99
C GLU A 8 8.28 16.87 21.37
N ALA A 9 7.43 16.54 20.37
CA ALA A 9 6.10 15.99 20.59
C ALA A 9 6.15 14.65 21.36
N GLY A 10 7.12 13.79 21.02
CA GLY A 10 7.34 12.52 21.73
C GLY A 10 7.76 12.72 23.20
N ILE A 11 8.68 13.65 23.43
CA ILE A 11 9.13 14.01 24.80
C ILE A 11 7.95 14.55 25.62
N GLU A 12 7.15 15.42 25.02
CA GLU A 12 5.99 15.98 25.71
C GLU A 12 4.92 14.95 26.03
N ALA A 13 4.66 14.01 25.11
CA ALA A 13 3.74 12.91 25.36
C ALA A 13 4.20 12.02 26.55
N LEU A 14 5.50 11.75 26.65
CA LEU A 14 6.08 11.01 27.77
C LEU A 14 5.93 11.77 29.11
N LYS A 15 6.23 13.09 29.11
CA LYS A 15 6.05 13.94 30.30
C LYS A 15 4.60 13.98 30.79
N GLN A 16 3.65 13.95 29.84
CA GLN A 16 2.21 13.93 30.13
C GLN A 16 1.70 12.54 30.55
N GLY A 17 2.55 11.52 30.62
CA GLY A 17 2.16 10.15 30.95
C GLY A 17 1.28 9.48 29.89
N LYS A 18 1.32 9.90 28.65
CA LYS A 18 0.57 9.32 27.53
C LYS A 18 1.21 8.01 27.05
N THR A 19 1.29 7.03 27.96
CA THR A 19 1.97 5.74 27.73
C THR A 19 1.02 4.55 27.88
N HIS A 20 -0.29 4.80 27.82
CA HIS A 20 -1.32 3.77 27.95
C HIS A 20 -1.50 3.00 26.65
N TYR A 21 -2.20 1.87 26.71
CA TYR A 21 -2.66 1.15 25.55
C TYR A 21 -3.52 2.05 24.64
N THR A 22 -3.32 1.91 23.35
CA THR A 22 -4.14 2.59 22.34
C THR A 22 -5.28 1.66 21.90
N PRO A 23 -6.38 2.23 21.33
CA PRO A 23 -7.36 1.41 20.62
C PRO A 23 -6.72 0.59 19.49
N ALA A 24 -7.31 -0.56 19.15
CA ALA A 24 -6.77 -1.48 18.15
C ALA A 24 -6.46 -0.85 16.79
N LEU A 25 -7.25 0.13 16.37
CA LEU A 25 -7.03 0.87 15.11
C LEU A 25 -6.13 2.11 15.28
N GLY A 26 -5.59 2.35 16.45
CA GLY A 26 -4.80 3.55 16.77
C GLY A 26 -5.63 4.67 17.38
N LEU A 27 -4.95 5.73 17.82
CA LEU A 27 -5.58 6.89 18.47
C LEU A 27 -6.60 7.56 17.53
N PRO A 28 -7.84 7.81 17.98
CA PRO A 28 -8.87 8.47 17.17
C PRO A 28 -8.43 9.82 16.62
N GLU A 29 -7.71 10.60 17.43
CA GLU A 29 -7.19 11.92 17.05
C GLU A 29 -6.17 11.82 15.91
N LEU A 30 -5.29 10.81 15.93
CA LEU A 30 -4.32 10.59 14.84
C LEU A 30 -5.03 10.18 13.56
N ARG A 31 -6.00 9.27 13.65
CA ARG A 31 -6.80 8.82 12.51
C ARG A 31 -7.60 9.97 11.89
N GLN A 32 -8.17 10.85 12.72
CA GLN A 32 -8.85 12.06 12.22
C GLN A 32 -7.88 13.02 11.53
N LYS A 33 -6.68 13.24 12.10
CA LYS A 33 -5.65 14.07 11.46
C LYS A 33 -5.19 13.51 10.12
N ILE A 34 -5.10 12.20 9.98
CA ILE A 34 -4.79 11.56 8.69
C ILE A 34 -5.93 11.79 7.70
N ALA A 35 -7.19 11.61 8.10
CA ALA A 35 -8.35 11.91 7.25
C ALA A 35 -8.35 13.36 6.77
N ASP A 36 -8.09 14.31 7.69
CA ASP A 36 -7.99 15.73 7.36
C ASP A 36 -6.83 16.03 6.40
N PHE A 37 -5.69 15.35 6.56
CA PHE A 37 -4.54 15.46 5.66
C PHE A 37 -4.88 15.00 4.24
N TYR A 38 -5.54 13.84 4.08
CA TYR A 38 -5.98 13.33 2.78
C TYR A 38 -6.94 14.30 2.10
N ARG A 39 -7.92 14.80 2.82
CA ARG A 39 -8.87 15.79 2.28
C ARG A 39 -8.18 17.08 1.86
N THR A 40 -7.28 17.61 2.70
CA THR A 40 -6.64 18.92 2.45
C THR A 40 -5.57 18.82 1.36
N ARG A 41 -4.79 17.73 1.36
CA ARG A 41 -3.64 17.58 0.47
C ARG A 41 -4.01 17.01 -0.88
N TYR A 42 -4.96 16.07 -0.91
CA TYR A 42 -5.28 15.30 -2.12
C TYR A 42 -6.74 15.45 -2.58
N GLY A 43 -7.58 16.12 -1.81
CA GLY A 43 -9.02 16.24 -2.12
C GLY A 43 -9.80 14.94 -1.89
N VAL A 44 -9.20 13.96 -1.21
CA VAL A 44 -9.80 12.64 -0.96
C VAL A 44 -10.49 12.61 0.41
N ASP A 45 -11.77 12.34 0.43
CA ASP A 45 -12.56 12.23 1.67
C ASP A 45 -12.59 10.77 2.17
N VAL A 46 -11.70 10.47 3.12
CA VAL A 46 -11.60 9.17 3.79
C VAL A 46 -12.09 9.28 5.22
N SER A 47 -13.08 8.46 5.59
CA SER A 47 -13.52 8.40 6.98
C SER A 47 -12.40 7.90 7.90
N ALA A 48 -12.23 8.55 9.07
CA ALA A 48 -11.30 8.09 10.10
C ALA A 48 -11.57 6.64 10.55
N SER A 49 -12.79 6.13 10.40
CA SER A 49 -13.14 4.74 10.69
C SER A 49 -12.48 3.73 9.73
N ARG A 50 -12.06 4.16 8.55
CA ARG A 50 -11.36 3.34 7.54
C ARG A 50 -9.85 3.40 7.66
N ILE A 51 -9.31 4.10 8.65
CA ILE A 51 -7.87 4.26 8.86
C ILE A 51 -7.44 3.40 10.03
N ALA A 52 -6.44 2.56 9.82
CA ALA A 52 -5.77 1.78 10.85
C ALA A 52 -4.30 2.18 10.95
N ILE A 53 -3.82 2.37 12.17
CA ILE A 53 -2.43 2.71 12.45
C ILE A 53 -1.66 1.43 12.74
N THR A 54 -0.54 1.24 12.07
CA THR A 54 0.30 0.06 12.20
C THR A 54 1.76 0.44 12.41
N PRO A 55 2.60 -0.46 12.92
CA PRO A 55 4.04 -0.25 13.02
C PRO A 55 4.69 -0.34 11.62
N GLY A 56 4.57 0.73 10.84
CA GLY A 56 5.05 0.87 9.47
C GLY A 56 4.19 0.13 8.44
N ALA A 57 4.56 0.30 7.15
CA ALA A 57 3.88 -0.37 6.04
C ALA A 57 3.97 -1.89 6.11
N SER A 58 5.08 -2.44 6.64
CA SER A 58 5.21 -3.89 6.83
C SER A 58 4.17 -4.45 7.81
N GLY A 59 3.88 -3.72 8.88
CA GLY A 59 2.79 -4.09 9.80
C GLY A 59 1.42 -4.01 9.14
N ALA A 60 1.20 -3.02 8.28
CA ALA A 60 -0.03 -2.88 7.50
C ALA A 60 -0.21 -4.06 6.53
N LEU A 61 0.84 -4.41 5.79
CA LEU A 61 0.80 -5.53 4.84
C LEU A 61 0.56 -6.87 5.53
N LEU A 62 1.24 -7.14 6.66
CA LEU A 62 0.98 -8.35 7.44
C LEU A 62 -0.46 -8.41 7.94
N LEU A 63 -0.99 -7.31 8.48
CA LEU A 63 -2.38 -7.24 8.94
C LEU A 63 -3.38 -7.45 7.80
N LEU A 64 -3.13 -6.83 6.65
CA LEU A 64 -3.97 -6.95 5.47
C LEU A 64 -3.97 -8.39 4.94
N MET A 65 -2.80 -9.00 4.80
CA MET A 65 -2.66 -10.39 4.35
C MET A 65 -3.35 -11.36 5.33
N ALA A 66 -3.16 -11.18 6.65
CA ALA A 66 -3.84 -11.96 7.67
C ALA A 66 -5.38 -11.86 7.59
N ALA A 67 -5.90 -10.72 7.15
CA ALA A 67 -7.34 -10.49 7.07
C ALA A 67 -7.95 -10.96 5.75
N ARG A 68 -7.15 -11.14 4.68
CA ARG A 68 -7.66 -11.29 3.31
C ARG A 68 -7.16 -12.54 2.60
N LEU A 69 -6.06 -13.14 3.03
CA LEU A 69 -5.49 -14.34 2.40
C LEU A 69 -5.69 -15.57 3.26
N GLU A 70 -5.93 -16.68 2.59
CA GLU A 70 -5.98 -18.03 3.16
C GLU A 70 -4.87 -18.90 2.55
N ALA A 71 -4.68 -20.08 3.14
CA ALA A 71 -3.70 -21.03 2.64
C ALA A 71 -3.97 -21.41 1.18
N GLY A 72 -2.96 -21.29 0.32
CA GLY A 72 -3.05 -21.58 -1.10
C GLY A 72 -3.47 -20.40 -1.98
N ASP A 73 -3.90 -19.27 -1.41
CA ASP A 73 -4.21 -18.07 -2.17
C ASP A 73 -2.96 -17.48 -2.85
N GLU A 74 -3.13 -16.87 -4.01
CA GLU A 74 -2.08 -16.20 -4.75
C GLU A 74 -2.20 -14.67 -4.62
N LEU A 75 -1.06 -14.02 -4.37
CA LEU A 75 -0.88 -12.57 -4.40
C LEU A 75 0.05 -12.21 -5.57
N LEU A 76 -0.48 -11.56 -6.60
CA LEU A 76 0.29 -11.15 -7.77
C LEU A 76 1.15 -9.93 -7.44
N MET A 77 2.43 -9.98 -7.80
CA MET A 77 3.41 -8.91 -7.54
C MET A 77 4.38 -8.77 -8.71
N ALA A 78 4.92 -7.57 -8.92
CA ALA A 78 5.98 -7.34 -9.90
C ALA A 78 7.31 -7.95 -9.46
N ASP A 79 8.10 -8.38 -10.44
CA ASP A 79 9.52 -8.70 -10.29
C ASP A 79 10.31 -7.91 -11.36
N PRO A 80 11.17 -6.96 -10.96
CA PRO A 80 11.65 -6.67 -9.61
C PRO A 80 10.61 -5.99 -8.71
N GLY A 81 10.66 -6.28 -7.40
CA GLY A 81 9.80 -5.73 -6.38
C GLY A 81 10.42 -5.84 -4.98
N TYR A 82 9.77 -5.26 -3.98
CA TYR A 82 10.26 -5.33 -2.60
C TYR A 82 10.26 -6.78 -2.08
N PRO A 83 11.44 -7.33 -1.74
CA PRO A 83 11.59 -8.78 -1.53
C PRO A 83 10.82 -9.33 -0.31
N CYS A 84 10.47 -8.48 0.67
CA CYS A 84 9.78 -8.95 1.86
C CYS A 84 8.33 -9.35 1.60
N ASN A 85 7.68 -8.76 0.59
CA ASN A 85 6.26 -8.99 0.33
C ASN A 85 5.91 -10.47 0.10
N ARG A 86 6.73 -11.19 -0.69
CA ARG A 86 6.56 -12.63 -0.90
C ARG A 86 6.73 -13.45 0.39
N HIS A 87 7.57 -12.96 1.31
CA HIS A 87 7.77 -13.63 2.60
C HIS A 87 6.60 -13.38 3.54
N PHE A 88 5.99 -12.18 3.47
CA PHE A 88 4.76 -11.89 4.22
C PHE A 88 3.61 -12.79 3.78
N ALA A 89 3.38 -12.94 2.46
CA ALA A 89 2.37 -13.87 1.94
C ALA A 89 2.61 -15.30 2.45
N ARG A 90 3.86 -15.75 2.43
CA ARG A 90 4.24 -17.10 2.90
C ARG A 90 3.94 -17.35 4.39
N VAL A 91 3.94 -16.32 5.24
CA VAL A 91 3.56 -16.47 6.66
C VAL A 91 2.14 -17.01 6.80
N PHE A 92 1.27 -16.69 5.86
CA PHE A 92 -0.14 -17.11 5.81
C PHE A 92 -0.38 -18.29 4.85
N GLU A 93 0.69 -19.04 4.50
CA GLU A 93 0.63 -20.16 3.56
C GLU A 93 0.10 -19.76 2.17
N ALA A 94 0.08 -18.45 1.86
CA ALA A 94 -0.26 -17.92 0.56
C ALA A 94 0.99 -17.84 -0.34
N GLN A 95 0.79 -17.78 -1.65
CA GLN A 95 1.85 -17.71 -2.63
C GLN A 95 2.04 -16.29 -3.16
N GLY A 96 3.23 -15.73 -2.98
CA GLY A 96 3.64 -14.53 -3.71
C GLY A 96 3.99 -14.89 -5.15
N ARG A 97 3.06 -14.66 -6.08
CA ARG A 97 3.28 -14.90 -7.51
C ARG A 97 4.02 -13.72 -8.14
N LEU A 98 5.29 -13.92 -8.42
CA LEU A 98 6.15 -12.91 -9.03
C LEU A 98 5.98 -12.93 -10.56
N ILE A 99 5.66 -11.77 -11.12
CA ILE A 99 5.47 -11.57 -12.55
C ILE A 99 6.62 -10.71 -13.05
N ALA A 100 7.44 -11.29 -13.96
CA ALA A 100 8.56 -10.59 -14.54
C ALA A 100 8.08 -9.36 -15.33
N THR A 101 8.65 -8.21 -15.01
CA THR A 101 8.39 -6.93 -15.67
C THR A 101 9.68 -6.40 -16.29
N THR A 102 9.55 -5.52 -17.27
CA THR A 102 10.70 -5.00 -18.04
C THR A 102 10.69 -3.47 -18.06
N ALA A 103 11.73 -2.88 -18.65
CA ALA A 103 11.79 -1.45 -18.87
C ALA A 103 10.63 -0.94 -19.75
N ASP A 104 10.12 -1.76 -20.66
CA ASP A 104 9.00 -1.39 -21.54
C ASP A 104 7.70 -1.12 -20.76
N SER A 105 7.52 -1.81 -19.62
CA SER A 105 6.40 -1.57 -18.70
C SER A 105 6.78 -0.64 -17.54
N GLY A 106 7.96 0.00 -17.59
CA GLY A 106 8.49 0.78 -16.48
C GLY A 106 8.71 -0.05 -15.22
N PHE A 107 8.95 -1.35 -15.35
CA PHE A 107 9.06 -2.32 -14.24
C PHE A 107 7.84 -2.37 -13.34
N GLN A 108 6.65 -2.05 -13.89
CA GLN A 108 5.38 -2.14 -13.20
C GLN A 108 4.47 -3.19 -13.86
N LEU A 109 3.50 -3.70 -13.11
CA LEU A 109 2.45 -4.53 -13.68
C LEU A 109 1.57 -3.69 -14.61
N THR A 110 1.08 -4.32 -15.66
CA THR A 110 0.09 -3.76 -16.57
C THR A 110 -1.20 -4.57 -16.49
N PRO A 111 -2.33 -4.06 -17.02
CA PRO A 111 -3.57 -4.83 -17.11
C PRO A 111 -3.36 -6.21 -17.75
N GLU A 112 -2.60 -6.27 -18.85
CA GLU A 112 -2.32 -7.52 -19.58
C GLU A 112 -1.50 -8.51 -18.75
N HIS A 113 -0.58 -8.01 -17.89
CA HIS A 113 0.13 -8.86 -16.94
C HIS A 113 -0.82 -9.53 -15.97
N ILE A 114 -1.83 -8.82 -15.48
CA ILE A 114 -2.81 -9.34 -14.54
C ILE A 114 -3.70 -10.37 -15.23
N GLU A 115 -4.32 -10.02 -16.36
CA GLU A 115 -5.19 -10.93 -17.13
C GLU A 115 -4.50 -12.24 -17.46
N LYS A 116 -3.26 -12.18 -17.94
CA LYS A 116 -2.48 -13.37 -18.34
C LYS A 116 -2.10 -14.26 -17.15
N ASN A 117 -1.91 -13.67 -15.98
CA ASN A 117 -1.37 -14.38 -14.82
C ASN A 117 -2.41 -14.64 -13.74
N TRP A 118 -3.63 -14.19 -13.91
CA TRP A 118 -4.70 -14.48 -12.97
C TRP A 118 -5.09 -15.95 -13.00
N THR A 119 -5.15 -16.59 -11.85
CA THR A 119 -5.62 -17.96 -11.69
C THR A 119 -6.97 -17.93 -11.00
N GLU A 120 -8.03 -18.30 -11.73
CA GLU A 120 -9.38 -18.36 -11.17
C GLU A 120 -9.42 -19.28 -9.95
N GLY A 121 -10.05 -18.82 -8.88
CA GLY A 121 -10.16 -19.56 -7.62
C GLY A 121 -8.94 -19.50 -6.70
N ALA A 122 -7.76 -19.12 -7.22
CA ALA A 122 -6.53 -19.00 -6.42
C ALA A 122 -6.06 -17.55 -6.25
N SER A 123 -6.02 -16.77 -7.34
CA SER A 123 -5.59 -15.36 -7.25
C SER A 123 -6.61 -14.52 -6.50
N LYS A 124 -6.16 -13.77 -5.49
CA LYS A 124 -7.02 -12.96 -4.61
C LYS A 124 -6.75 -11.47 -4.73
N ALA A 125 -5.48 -11.10 -4.90
CA ALA A 125 -5.12 -9.70 -4.94
C ALA A 125 -3.90 -9.44 -5.82
N VAL A 126 -3.75 -8.17 -6.19
CA VAL A 126 -2.55 -7.60 -6.82
C VAL A 126 -1.93 -6.63 -5.83
N LEU A 127 -0.66 -6.79 -5.49
CA LEU A 127 0.09 -5.86 -4.66
C LEU A 127 1.08 -5.10 -5.53
N MET A 128 0.96 -3.78 -5.53
CA MET A 128 1.82 -2.86 -6.27
C MET A 128 2.39 -1.79 -5.33
N ALA A 129 3.47 -1.14 -5.75
CA ALA A 129 3.99 0.04 -5.07
C ALA A 129 4.17 1.19 -6.06
N SER A 130 3.79 2.41 -5.67
CA SER A 130 3.99 3.61 -6.48
C SER A 130 4.26 4.83 -5.59
N PRO A 131 5.49 5.40 -5.64
CA PRO A 131 6.70 4.91 -6.32
C PRO A 131 7.18 3.55 -5.84
N ALA A 132 7.72 2.73 -6.74
CA ALA A 132 8.13 1.35 -6.45
C ALA A 132 9.52 1.24 -5.83
N ASN A 133 9.70 0.28 -4.95
CA ASN A 133 10.99 -0.18 -4.48
C ASN A 133 11.31 -1.54 -5.18
N PRO A 134 12.43 -1.71 -5.91
CA PRO A 134 13.63 -0.84 -5.90
C PRO A 134 13.73 0.14 -7.08
N THR A 135 12.79 0.15 -8.01
CA THR A 135 12.96 0.80 -9.32
C THR A 135 12.73 2.31 -9.30
N GLY A 136 12.00 2.83 -8.31
CA GLY A 136 11.55 4.23 -8.29
C GLY A 136 10.45 4.55 -9.31
N ALA A 137 9.99 3.55 -10.05
CA ALA A 137 8.97 3.74 -11.08
C ALA A 137 7.62 4.11 -10.47
N MET A 138 6.92 5.01 -11.13
CA MET A 138 5.57 5.43 -10.79
C MET A 138 4.57 4.87 -11.79
N ILE A 139 3.33 4.69 -11.35
CA ILE A 139 2.22 4.31 -12.20
C ILE A 139 1.39 5.55 -12.48
N SER A 140 1.03 5.79 -13.74
CA SER A 140 0.10 6.86 -14.06
C SER A 140 -1.31 6.52 -13.54
N HIS A 141 -2.09 7.54 -13.25
CA HIS A 141 -3.46 7.37 -12.77
C HIS A 141 -4.31 6.55 -13.75
N GLU A 142 -4.19 6.81 -15.05
CA GLU A 142 -4.91 6.08 -16.10
C GLU A 142 -4.58 4.57 -16.09
N VAL A 143 -3.30 4.22 -15.93
CA VAL A 143 -2.89 2.81 -15.87
C VAL A 143 -3.37 2.16 -14.57
N LEU A 144 -3.31 2.88 -13.45
CA LEU A 144 -3.79 2.40 -12.16
C LEU A 144 -5.30 2.13 -12.17
N GLU A 145 -6.10 3.01 -12.79
CA GLU A 145 -7.53 2.78 -12.98
C GLU A 145 -7.82 1.52 -13.80
N LYS A 146 -7.11 1.32 -14.90
CA LYS A 146 -7.25 0.11 -15.73
C LYS A 146 -6.88 -1.16 -14.94
N ILE A 147 -5.80 -1.11 -14.15
CA ILE A 147 -5.39 -2.20 -13.27
C ILE A 147 -6.47 -2.49 -12.24
N ALA A 148 -7.02 -1.46 -11.61
CA ALA A 148 -8.10 -1.61 -10.62
C ALA A 148 -9.34 -2.27 -11.26
N GLN A 149 -9.72 -1.83 -12.47
CA GLN A 149 -10.86 -2.39 -13.19
C GLN A 149 -10.64 -3.86 -13.53
N VAL A 150 -9.51 -4.19 -14.16
CA VAL A 150 -9.19 -5.59 -14.54
C VAL A 150 -9.14 -6.48 -13.29
N THR A 151 -8.54 -6.01 -12.19
CA THR A 151 -8.50 -6.78 -10.95
C THR A 151 -9.89 -7.01 -10.37
N ALA A 152 -10.74 -5.98 -10.39
CA ALA A 152 -12.12 -6.08 -9.92
C ALA A 152 -12.97 -7.01 -10.81
N ASP A 153 -12.80 -6.99 -12.13
CA ASP A 153 -13.50 -7.87 -13.08
C ASP A 153 -13.15 -9.35 -12.83
N GLN A 154 -11.95 -9.64 -12.31
CA GLN A 154 -11.54 -10.96 -11.86
C GLN A 154 -12.05 -11.31 -10.45
N GLY A 155 -12.76 -10.40 -9.77
CA GLY A 155 -13.23 -10.58 -8.39
C GLY A 155 -12.12 -10.42 -7.34
N GLY A 156 -10.99 -9.83 -7.72
CA GLY A 156 -9.83 -9.61 -6.85
C GLY A 156 -9.78 -8.23 -6.21
N GLU A 157 -8.73 -8.01 -5.44
CA GLU A 157 -8.45 -6.75 -4.76
C GLU A 157 -7.14 -6.13 -5.25
N LEU A 158 -7.12 -4.80 -5.43
CA LEU A 158 -5.90 -4.06 -5.69
C LEU A 158 -5.40 -3.44 -4.37
N TRP A 159 -4.16 -3.76 -3.99
CA TRP A 159 -3.45 -3.19 -2.84
C TRP A 159 -2.30 -2.34 -3.35
N VAL A 160 -2.27 -1.07 -2.93
CA VAL A 160 -1.23 -0.13 -3.36
C VAL A 160 -0.42 0.34 -2.16
N ASP A 161 0.88 0.03 -2.17
CA ASP A 161 1.85 0.54 -1.21
C ASP A 161 2.33 1.92 -1.69
N GLU A 162 1.97 2.96 -0.95
CA GLU A 162 2.29 4.35 -1.26
C GLU A 162 3.29 4.97 -0.26
N ILE A 163 4.15 4.14 0.36
CA ILE A 163 5.12 4.61 1.36
C ILE A 163 6.00 5.76 0.86
N TYR A 164 6.26 5.83 -0.44
CA TYR A 164 7.05 6.89 -1.07
C TYR A 164 6.20 7.97 -1.75
N HIS A 165 4.89 8.00 -1.50
CA HIS A 165 4.00 9.00 -2.11
C HIS A 165 4.45 10.42 -1.75
N GLY A 166 4.56 11.28 -2.76
CA GLY A 166 5.06 12.65 -2.61
C GLY A 166 6.59 12.80 -2.64
N LEU A 167 7.35 11.69 -2.64
CA LEU A 167 8.82 11.70 -2.85
C LEU A 167 9.12 11.55 -4.35
N THR A 168 8.76 12.58 -5.12
CA THR A 168 8.90 12.58 -6.59
C THR A 168 9.83 13.70 -7.03
N TYR A 169 10.51 13.48 -8.15
CA TYR A 169 11.46 14.43 -8.75
C TYR A 169 10.92 14.82 -10.12
N HIS A 170 10.99 16.11 -10.42
CA HIS A 170 10.45 16.74 -11.64
C HIS A 170 8.92 16.69 -11.72
N ASP A 171 8.34 17.33 -12.71
CA ASP A 171 6.89 17.59 -12.89
C ASP A 171 6.00 16.34 -12.80
N ALA A 172 6.03 15.71 -11.64
CA ALA A 172 5.14 14.60 -11.31
C ALA A 172 3.71 15.12 -11.06
N SER A 173 3.19 15.90 -12.01
CA SER A 173 1.78 16.32 -12.04
C SER A 173 0.82 15.14 -12.05
N ASP A 174 1.31 13.93 -12.36
CA ASP A 174 0.56 12.68 -12.41
C ASP A 174 0.70 11.78 -11.19
N SER A 175 1.42 12.18 -10.15
CA SER A 175 1.47 11.40 -8.91
C SER A 175 0.18 11.60 -8.10
N ARG A 176 -0.92 11.08 -8.62
CA ARG A 176 -2.17 11.05 -7.89
C ARG A 176 -2.16 9.90 -6.90
N PHE A 177 -2.86 10.10 -5.80
CA PHE A 177 -3.07 9.06 -4.80
C PHE A 177 -4.02 7.98 -5.35
N ALA A 178 -3.77 6.69 -5.04
CA ALA A 178 -4.59 5.58 -5.55
C ALA A 178 -6.07 5.65 -5.12
N GLY A 179 -6.36 6.41 -4.09
CA GLY A 179 -7.72 6.62 -3.61
C GLY A 179 -8.46 7.79 -4.27
N GLN A 180 -7.85 8.45 -5.26
CA GLN A 180 -8.53 9.49 -6.04
C GLN A 180 -9.26 8.86 -7.23
#